data_37c5a6f97002569e29fb2873977e6f45
#
_entry.id   37c5a6f97002569e29fb2873977e6f45
#
_cell.length_a   1.000
_cell.length_b   1.000
_cell.length_c   1.000
_cell.angle_alpha   90.00
_cell.angle_beta   90.00
_cell.angle_gamma   90.00
#
_symmetry.space_group_name_H-M   'P 1'
#
loop_
_entity.id
_entity.type
_entity.pdbx_description
1 polymer ?
#
loop_
_entity_poly.entity_id
_entity_poly.type
_entity_poly.pdbx_seq_one_letter_code
_entity_poly.pdbx_strand_id
1 'polypeptide(L)'
;MVFDADTGLPAATGGILTCRERILPRMSVLSREELRALCAAQPPLVEGIDADLQIQTNGIDLRVERLQRLSSTGLLGASDALREPAAREDVQSDKDGWWELHRGAYIVTYREKVNLPHDLMALARPRSTLLRSGVAIHTAVWDAGYSGRGEGLLSVLNARGWRLQRGARVLQLVFIRLSTPTNEGYRGRYQGENAV
;
A
#
# COMPACT_ATOMS: atom_id res chain seq x y z
N MET A 1 13.48 -61.05 6.26
CA MET A 1 14.27 -60.06 7.03
C MET A 1 15.72 -60.34 6.67
N VAL A 2 16.39 -59.40 6.05
CA VAL A 2 17.81 -59.51 5.71
C VAL A 2 18.56 -58.66 6.78
N PHE A 3 19.47 -59.32 7.49
CA PHE A 3 20.33 -58.66 8.52
C PHE A 3 21.70 -58.41 7.89
N ASP A 4 22.33 -57.31 8.28
CA ASP A 4 23.70 -57.01 7.92
C ASP A 4 24.62 -57.96 8.67
N ALA A 5 25.55 -58.56 7.97
CA ALA A 5 26.39 -59.68 8.49
C ALA A 5 27.46 -59.20 9.51
N ASP A 6 27.79 -57.93 9.57
CA ASP A 6 28.84 -57.37 10.41
C ASP A 6 28.34 -56.65 11.69
N THR A 7 27.08 -56.24 11.74
CA THR A 7 26.57 -55.44 12.87
C THR A 7 25.34 -56.02 13.57
N GLY A 8 24.70 -57.05 13.01
CA GLY A 8 23.51 -57.70 13.61
C GLY A 8 22.27 -56.78 13.71
N LEU A 9 22.27 -55.65 13.08
CA LEU A 9 21.17 -54.69 13.05
C LEU A 9 20.31 -54.88 11.78
N PRO A 10 18.99 -54.63 11.80
CA PRO A 10 18.16 -54.73 10.63
C PRO A 10 18.61 -53.72 9.58
N ALA A 11 18.87 -54.19 8.36
CA ALA A 11 19.19 -53.33 7.23
C ALA A 11 18.08 -52.27 7.04
N ALA A 12 18.43 -51.01 7.20
CA ALA A 12 17.55 -49.91 6.89
C ALA A 12 17.26 -49.93 5.40
N THR A 13 16.09 -50.40 4.99
CA THR A 13 15.55 -50.18 3.66
C THR A 13 15.32 -48.66 3.53
N GLY A 14 16.34 -47.98 3.02
CA GLY A 14 16.32 -46.54 2.75
C GLY A 14 15.28 -46.25 1.67
N GLY A 15 14.04 -46.10 2.07
CA GLY A 15 13.11 -45.27 1.35
C GLY A 15 13.58 -43.81 1.51
N ILE A 16 14.23 -43.27 0.49
CA ILE A 16 14.44 -41.83 0.39
C ILE A 16 13.04 -41.22 0.37
N LEU A 17 12.55 -40.82 1.55
CA LEU A 17 11.46 -39.88 1.65
C LEU A 17 11.96 -38.61 0.98
N THR A 18 11.71 -38.50 -0.34
CA THR A 18 11.74 -37.21 -0.99
C THR A 18 10.66 -36.37 -0.31
N CYS A 19 11.09 -35.63 0.70
CA CYS A 19 10.32 -34.52 1.22
C CYS A 19 10.18 -33.56 0.02
N ARG A 20 9.11 -33.73 -0.77
CA ARG A 20 8.60 -32.63 -1.60
C ARG A 20 8.32 -31.54 -0.58
N GLU A 21 9.28 -30.67 -0.38
CA GLU A 21 9.02 -29.38 0.23
C GLU A 21 7.80 -28.83 -0.51
N ARG A 22 6.64 -28.86 0.11
CA ARG A 22 5.56 -27.97 -0.26
C ARG A 22 6.16 -26.59 -0.08
N ILE A 23 6.61 -26.00 -1.18
CA ILE A 23 6.94 -24.59 -1.20
C ILE A 23 5.60 -23.91 -0.91
N LEU A 24 5.32 -23.68 0.36
CA LEU A 24 4.23 -22.83 0.78
C LEU A 24 4.51 -21.49 0.07
N PRO A 25 3.53 -20.91 -0.60
CA PRO A 25 3.72 -19.60 -1.20
C PRO A 25 4.21 -18.67 -0.10
N ARG A 26 5.47 -18.23 -0.21
CA ARG A 26 6.08 -17.36 0.80
C ARG A 26 5.50 -15.98 0.65
N MET A 27 5.06 -15.38 1.75
CA MET A 27 4.79 -13.96 1.81
C MET A 27 6.04 -13.21 1.31
N SER A 28 5.90 -12.37 0.29
CA SER A 28 7.02 -11.68 -0.34
C SER A 28 6.64 -10.27 -0.77
N VAL A 29 7.62 -9.38 -0.73
CA VAL A 29 7.51 -8.05 -1.33
C VAL A 29 7.72 -8.18 -2.83
N LEU A 30 6.89 -7.52 -3.63
CA LEU A 30 7.00 -7.55 -5.08
C LEU A 30 8.24 -6.78 -5.57
N SER A 31 8.94 -7.38 -6.52
CA SER A 31 10.04 -6.75 -7.25
C SER A 31 9.54 -5.74 -8.28
N ARG A 32 10.46 -4.91 -8.81
CA ARG A 32 10.17 -3.98 -9.91
C ARG A 32 9.58 -4.68 -11.13
N GLU A 33 10.11 -5.84 -11.48
CA GLU A 33 9.70 -6.62 -12.64
C GLU A 33 8.27 -7.13 -12.49
N GLU A 34 7.92 -7.67 -11.31
CA GLU A 34 6.55 -8.08 -10.99
C GLU A 34 5.60 -6.89 -11.02
N LEU A 35 6.00 -5.73 -10.45
CA LEU A 35 5.19 -4.51 -10.47
C LEU A 35 4.93 -4.02 -11.88
N ARG A 36 5.96 -4.02 -12.76
CA ARG A 36 5.79 -3.67 -14.19
C ARG A 36 4.80 -4.60 -14.89
N ALA A 37 4.93 -5.90 -14.67
CA ALA A 37 4.04 -6.90 -15.26
C ALA A 37 2.58 -6.71 -14.80
N LEU A 38 2.36 -6.49 -13.50
CA LEU A 38 1.03 -6.30 -12.94
C LEU A 38 0.39 -4.95 -13.34
N CYS A 39 1.19 -3.90 -13.52
CA CYS A 39 0.68 -2.62 -14.03
C CYS A 39 0.38 -2.65 -15.52
N ALA A 40 0.97 -3.57 -16.29
CA ALA A 40 0.64 -3.80 -17.70
C ALA A 40 -0.55 -4.78 -17.91
N ALA A 41 -1.02 -5.44 -16.85
CA ALA A 41 -2.13 -6.38 -16.90
C ALA A 41 -3.51 -5.68 -17.01
N GLN A 42 -4.59 -6.47 -17.18
CA GLN A 42 -5.97 -5.99 -17.21
C GLN A 42 -6.80 -6.71 -16.13
N PRO A 43 -7.37 -6.00 -15.15
CA PRO A 43 -7.12 -4.58 -14.86
C PRO A 43 -5.68 -4.36 -14.36
N PRO A 44 -5.09 -3.17 -14.57
CA PRO A 44 -3.75 -2.87 -14.08
C PRO A 44 -3.76 -2.74 -12.55
N LEU A 45 -2.65 -3.16 -11.91
CA LEU A 45 -2.49 -3.03 -10.46
C LEU A 45 -2.64 -1.57 -9.99
N VAL A 46 -2.07 -0.64 -10.76
CA VAL A 46 -2.20 0.80 -10.52
C VAL A 46 -2.46 1.51 -11.85
N GLU A 47 -3.57 2.25 -11.92
CA GLU A 47 -3.97 3.04 -13.09
C GLU A 47 -3.39 4.46 -13.04
N GLY A 48 -3.11 5.03 -14.21
CA GLY A 48 -2.70 6.44 -14.35
C GLY A 48 -1.25 6.72 -13.96
N ILE A 49 -0.40 5.70 -13.93
CA ILE A 49 1.04 5.86 -13.62
C ILE A 49 1.86 6.16 -14.86
N ASP A 50 2.99 6.83 -14.63
CA ASP A 50 4.17 6.80 -15.49
C ASP A 50 5.10 5.69 -14.97
N ALA A 51 5.15 4.57 -15.68
CA ALA A 51 5.83 3.37 -15.21
C ALA A 51 7.36 3.58 -15.04
N ASP A 52 7.97 4.43 -15.86
CA ASP A 52 9.42 4.68 -15.79
C ASP A 52 9.78 5.61 -14.63
N LEU A 53 8.89 6.54 -14.31
CA LEU A 53 9.10 7.49 -13.22
C LEU A 53 8.65 6.95 -11.85
N GLN A 54 7.55 6.20 -11.80
CA GLN A 54 6.87 5.87 -10.55
C GLN A 54 7.16 4.46 -10.03
N ILE A 55 7.48 3.47 -10.90
CA ILE A 55 7.83 2.13 -10.44
C ILE A 55 9.26 2.12 -9.92
N GLN A 56 9.39 1.94 -8.60
CA GLN A 56 10.65 1.87 -7.88
C GLN A 56 11.09 0.42 -7.70
N THR A 57 12.24 0.18 -7.04
CA THR A 57 12.78 -1.18 -6.83
C THR A 57 11.80 -2.08 -6.07
N ASN A 58 11.12 -1.55 -5.05
CA ASN A 58 10.25 -2.33 -4.15
C ASN A 58 8.90 -1.65 -3.90
N GLY A 59 8.35 -0.97 -4.90
CA GLY A 59 7.05 -0.30 -4.74
C GLY A 59 6.75 0.70 -5.84
N ILE A 60 5.63 1.38 -5.73
CA ILE A 60 5.17 2.38 -6.68
C ILE A 60 4.98 3.71 -5.95
N ASP A 61 5.57 4.78 -6.48
CA ASP A 61 5.38 6.13 -5.95
C ASP A 61 4.00 6.66 -6.38
N LEU A 62 3.19 7.11 -5.42
CA LEU A 62 1.92 7.79 -5.68
C LEU A 62 2.08 9.30 -5.61
N ARG A 63 1.31 10.00 -6.46
CA ARG A 63 1.30 11.46 -6.59
C ARG A 63 0.13 12.07 -5.83
N VAL A 64 0.34 13.25 -5.24
CA VAL A 64 -0.75 14.02 -4.65
C VAL A 64 -1.64 14.64 -5.75
N GLU A 65 -2.96 14.48 -5.61
CA GLU A 65 -3.94 15.14 -6.48
C GLU A 65 -4.70 16.24 -5.76
N ARG A 66 -5.14 16.00 -4.53
CA ARG A 66 -5.94 16.94 -3.74
C ARG A 66 -5.45 16.98 -2.31
N LEU A 67 -5.57 18.13 -1.68
CA LEU A 67 -5.35 18.33 -0.26
C LEU A 67 -6.58 18.96 0.39
N GLN A 68 -6.94 18.46 1.56
CA GLN A 68 -8.06 18.96 2.35
C GLN A 68 -7.62 19.19 3.80
N ARG A 69 -8.14 20.25 4.42
CA ARG A 69 -7.99 20.51 5.84
C ARG A 69 -9.18 19.93 6.60
N LEU A 70 -8.93 19.42 7.79
CA LEU A 70 -10.01 19.00 8.69
C LEU A 70 -10.68 20.25 9.27
N SER A 71 -12.02 20.32 9.20
CA SER A 71 -12.82 21.48 9.59
C SER A 71 -13.80 21.20 10.75
N SER A 72 -13.89 19.94 11.19
CA SER A 72 -14.68 19.57 12.38
C SER A 72 -13.98 18.48 13.19
N THR A 73 -14.58 18.14 14.34
CA THR A 73 -14.27 16.91 15.07
C THR A 73 -14.80 15.69 14.32
N GLY A 74 -14.14 14.54 14.48
CA GLY A 74 -14.66 13.23 14.07
C GLY A 74 -15.18 12.44 15.27
N LEU A 75 -15.92 11.37 15.01
CA LEU A 75 -16.42 10.44 16.01
C LEU A 75 -16.13 9.01 15.60
N LEU A 76 -15.65 8.21 16.54
CA LEU A 76 -15.52 6.76 16.40
C LEU A 76 -16.01 6.10 17.69
N GLY A 77 -17.17 5.49 17.64
CA GLY A 77 -17.71 4.71 18.75
C GLY A 77 -17.40 3.21 18.62
N ALA A 78 -17.88 2.43 19.56
CA ALA A 78 -17.69 0.99 19.59
C ALA A 78 -18.49 0.23 18.51
N SER A 79 -19.44 0.89 17.85
CA SER A 79 -20.19 0.30 16.72
C SER A 79 -19.99 1.13 15.46
N ASP A 80 -20.11 0.50 14.29
CA ASP A 80 -19.98 1.17 12.99
C ASP A 80 -21.04 2.26 12.76
N ALA A 81 -22.17 2.20 13.43
CA ALA A 81 -23.20 3.24 13.41
C ALA A 81 -22.73 4.57 14.05
N LEU A 82 -21.70 4.51 14.91
CA LEU A 82 -21.07 5.65 15.55
C LEU A 82 -19.72 6.01 14.90
N ARG A 83 -19.67 5.99 13.57
CA ARG A 83 -18.48 6.28 12.79
C ARG A 83 -18.72 7.49 11.89
N GLU A 84 -18.18 8.63 12.29
CA GLU A 84 -18.31 9.90 11.58
C GLU A 84 -16.94 10.54 11.40
N PRO A 85 -16.33 10.46 10.19
CA PRO A 85 -15.09 11.17 9.89
C PRO A 85 -15.30 12.68 10.01
N ALA A 86 -14.24 13.40 10.41
CA ALA A 86 -14.24 14.85 10.42
C ALA A 86 -14.61 15.44 9.05
N ALA A 87 -15.35 16.54 9.03
CA ALA A 87 -15.60 17.32 7.83
C ALA A 87 -14.30 17.91 7.27
N ARG A 88 -14.28 18.22 5.99
CA ARG A 88 -13.07 18.61 5.25
C ARG A 88 -13.35 19.80 4.33
N GLU A 89 -12.34 20.63 4.13
CA GLU A 89 -12.35 21.76 3.21
C GLU A 89 -11.12 21.68 2.30
N ASP A 90 -11.33 21.95 1.01
CA ASP A 90 -10.24 21.92 0.03
C ASP A 90 -9.22 23.02 0.31
N VAL A 91 -7.95 22.68 0.28
CA VAL A 91 -6.85 23.63 0.30
C VAL A 91 -6.58 24.07 -1.13
N GLN A 92 -6.79 25.34 -1.41
CA GLN A 92 -6.56 25.90 -2.74
C GLN A 92 -5.07 25.98 -3.04
N SER A 93 -4.68 25.53 -4.24
CA SER A 93 -3.33 25.76 -4.77
C SER A 93 -3.27 27.09 -5.51
N ASP A 94 -2.08 27.62 -5.71
CA ASP A 94 -1.85 28.72 -6.63
C ASP A 94 -2.07 28.30 -8.11
N LYS A 95 -1.92 29.27 -9.04
CA LYS A 95 -2.08 29.04 -10.49
C LYS A 95 -1.12 27.99 -11.08
N ASP A 96 0.03 27.77 -10.44
CA ASP A 96 1.07 26.83 -10.84
C ASP A 96 0.96 25.49 -10.09
N GLY A 97 -0.12 25.31 -9.32
CA GLY A 97 -0.45 24.08 -8.59
C GLY A 97 0.31 23.91 -7.27
N TRP A 98 0.92 24.97 -6.71
CA TRP A 98 1.60 24.91 -5.44
C TRP A 98 0.66 25.17 -4.26
N TRP A 99 0.85 24.40 -3.19
CA TRP A 99 0.28 24.64 -1.88
C TRP A 99 1.35 25.14 -0.91
N GLU A 100 1.03 26.21 -0.18
CA GLU A 100 1.78 26.67 0.98
C GLU A 100 1.14 26.06 2.23
N LEU A 101 1.79 25.06 2.82
CA LEU A 101 1.24 24.28 3.94
C LEU A 101 1.85 24.77 5.25
N HIS A 102 1.01 25.24 6.16
CA HIS A 102 1.41 25.51 7.53
C HIS A 102 1.47 24.24 8.36
N ARG A 103 2.07 24.32 9.54
CA ARG A 103 2.05 23.22 10.51
C ARG A 103 0.61 22.76 10.77
N GLY A 104 0.35 21.47 10.62
CA GLY A 104 -1.00 20.92 10.77
C GLY A 104 -1.17 19.57 10.12
N ALA A 105 -2.42 19.11 10.13
CA ALA A 105 -2.86 17.85 9.55
C ALA A 105 -3.74 18.11 8.32
N TYR A 106 -3.49 17.37 7.25
CA TYR A 106 -4.19 17.47 5.98
C TYR A 106 -4.54 16.06 5.48
N ILE A 107 -5.65 15.92 4.79
CA ILE A 107 -5.95 14.71 4.05
C ILE A 107 -5.42 14.87 2.63
N VAL A 108 -4.61 13.92 2.20
CA VAL A 108 -4.12 13.82 0.82
C VAL A 108 -4.91 12.74 0.08
N THR A 109 -5.45 13.08 -1.11
CA THR A 109 -6.01 12.11 -2.06
C THR A 109 -4.96 11.88 -3.13
N TYR A 110 -4.72 10.60 -3.47
CA TYR A 110 -3.74 10.24 -4.50
C TYR A 110 -4.34 10.30 -5.90
N ARG A 111 -3.50 10.60 -6.90
CA ARG A 111 -3.90 10.67 -8.30
C ARG A 111 -4.20 9.29 -8.88
N GLU A 112 -3.42 8.32 -8.51
CA GLU A 112 -3.47 6.98 -9.05
C GLU A 112 -4.62 6.18 -8.42
N LYS A 113 -5.29 5.38 -9.23
CA LYS A 113 -6.22 4.37 -8.74
C LYS A 113 -5.48 3.05 -8.55
N VAL A 114 -5.63 2.45 -7.39
CA VAL A 114 -5.03 1.16 -7.04
C VAL A 114 -6.09 0.07 -7.13
N ASN A 115 -5.75 -1.08 -7.72
CA ASN A 115 -6.63 -2.25 -7.83
C ASN A 115 -5.90 -3.46 -7.26
N LEU A 116 -6.14 -3.79 -6.01
CA LEU A 116 -5.51 -4.93 -5.35
C LEU A 116 -6.26 -6.23 -5.66
N PRO A 117 -5.60 -7.23 -6.26
CA PRO A 117 -6.17 -8.57 -6.35
C PRO A 117 -6.24 -9.22 -4.97
N HIS A 118 -6.92 -10.36 -4.88
CA HIS A 118 -7.16 -11.06 -3.61
C HIS A 118 -5.91 -11.71 -2.99
N ASP A 119 -4.80 -11.73 -3.68
CA ASP A 119 -3.50 -12.27 -3.22
C ASP A 119 -2.47 -11.21 -2.87
N LEU A 120 -2.82 -9.91 -2.98
CA LEU A 120 -1.94 -8.80 -2.65
C LEU A 120 -2.57 -7.86 -1.63
N MET A 121 -1.76 -7.42 -0.67
CA MET A 121 -2.02 -6.25 0.16
C MET A 121 -0.94 -5.19 -0.07
N ALA A 122 -1.12 -3.97 0.44
CA ALA A 122 -0.07 -2.98 0.39
C ALA A 122 0.05 -2.15 1.67
N LEU A 123 1.29 -1.70 1.92
CA LEU A 123 1.63 -0.75 2.98
C LEU A 123 2.35 0.44 2.39
N ALA A 124 2.10 1.61 2.93
CA ALA A 124 2.66 2.84 2.42
C ALA A 124 3.73 3.43 3.35
N ARG A 125 4.71 4.11 2.73
CA ARG A 125 5.72 4.91 3.42
C ARG A 125 5.91 6.26 2.73
N PRO A 126 6.09 7.36 3.47
CA PRO A 126 6.42 8.64 2.87
C PRO A 126 7.77 8.57 2.16
N ARG A 127 7.91 9.32 1.07
CA ARG A 127 9.21 9.47 0.44
C ARG A 127 10.20 10.19 1.36
N SER A 128 11.47 9.86 1.20
CA SER A 128 12.54 10.31 2.10
C SER A 128 12.68 11.84 2.20
N THR A 129 12.33 12.59 1.16
CA THR A 129 12.34 14.05 1.17
C THR A 129 11.34 14.62 2.17
N LEU A 130 10.14 14.00 2.29
CA LEU A 130 9.13 14.44 3.26
C LEU A 130 9.67 14.29 4.69
N LEU A 131 10.19 13.11 5.02
CA LEU A 131 10.76 12.82 6.34
C LEU A 131 11.85 13.84 6.72
N ARG A 132 12.77 14.12 5.79
CA ARG A 132 13.88 15.08 6.00
C ARG A 132 13.41 16.53 6.07
N SER A 133 12.19 16.81 5.64
CA SER A 133 11.57 18.14 5.71
C SER A 133 10.63 18.30 6.91
N GLY A 134 10.56 17.32 7.81
CA GLY A 134 9.62 17.33 8.94
C GLY A 134 8.17 17.14 8.52
N VAL A 135 7.93 16.32 7.48
CA VAL A 135 6.60 15.99 6.97
C VAL A 135 6.42 14.48 6.97
N ALA A 136 5.27 14.01 7.42
CA ALA A 136 4.93 12.59 7.45
C ALA A 136 3.62 12.34 6.69
N ILE A 137 3.50 11.13 6.12
CA ILE A 137 2.23 10.60 5.60
C ILE A 137 1.96 9.27 6.30
N HIS A 138 0.74 9.14 6.83
CA HIS A 138 0.22 7.92 7.42
C HIS A 138 -0.96 7.42 6.59
N THR A 139 -1.04 6.11 6.39
CA THR A 139 -2.16 5.46 5.72
C THR A 139 -2.69 4.31 6.57
N ALA A 140 -3.93 3.91 6.31
CA ALA A 140 -4.40 2.60 6.72
C ALA A 140 -3.71 1.50 5.90
N VAL A 141 -4.01 0.24 6.21
CA VAL A 141 -3.65 -0.90 5.36
C VAL A 141 -4.45 -0.82 4.06
N TRP A 142 -3.82 -1.16 2.96
CA TRP A 142 -4.47 -1.34 1.66
C TRP A 142 -4.77 -2.82 1.51
N ASP A 143 -6.01 -3.20 1.83
CA ASP A 143 -6.43 -4.59 1.91
C ASP A 143 -6.59 -5.24 0.53
N ALA A 144 -6.40 -6.56 0.47
CA ALA A 144 -6.65 -7.36 -0.72
C ALA A 144 -8.10 -7.18 -1.22
N GLY A 145 -8.28 -6.99 -2.52
CA GLY A 145 -9.57 -6.71 -3.13
C GLY A 145 -10.01 -5.23 -3.12
N TYR A 146 -9.22 -4.34 -2.51
CA TYR A 146 -9.50 -2.90 -2.57
C TYR A 146 -9.30 -2.35 -3.99
N SER A 147 -10.19 -1.47 -4.41
CA SER A 147 -10.05 -0.66 -5.63
C SER A 147 -10.52 0.77 -5.36
N GLY A 148 -9.68 1.76 -5.68
CA GLY A 148 -10.01 3.17 -5.47
C GLY A 148 -8.79 4.09 -5.53
N ARG A 149 -9.04 5.40 -5.47
CA ARG A 149 -8.01 6.42 -5.21
C ARG A 149 -7.98 6.70 -3.72
N GLY A 150 -7.09 6.03 -3.03
CA GLY A 150 -7.01 6.10 -1.58
C GLY A 150 -6.53 7.44 -1.04
N GLU A 151 -6.59 7.55 0.26
CA GLU A 151 -6.24 8.75 1.01
C GLU A 151 -5.18 8.45 2.07
N GLY A 152 -4.52 9.51 2.53
CA GLY A 152 -3.58 9.47 3.64
C GLY A 152 -3.66 10.73 4.48
N LEU A 153 -3.16 10.63 5.72
CA LEU A 153 -2.99 11.76 6.61
C LEU A 153 -1.59 12.35 6.40
N LEU A 154 -1.51 13.55 5.83
CA LEU A 154 -0.28 14.33 5.73
C LEU A 154 -0.14 15.20 6.98
N SER A 155 0.95 15.03 7.71
CA SER A 155 1.28 15.83 8.89
C SER A 155 2.48 16.71 8.60
N VAL A 156 2.31 18.04 8.62
CA VAL A 156 3.39 19.01 8.53
C VAL A 156 3.82 19.37 9.96
N LEU A 157 4.96 18.83 10.40
CA LEU A 157 5.53 19.07 11.73
C LEU A 157 6.52 20.25 11.71
N ASN A 158 7.07 20.60 10.53
CA ASN A 158 7.98 21.70 10.36
C ASN A 158 7.28 23.03 10.70
N ALA A 159 7.80 23.75 11.72
CA ALA A 159 7.22 25.02 12.18
C ALA A 159 7.27 26.15 11.12
N ARG A 160 8.18 26.04 10.13
CA ARG A 160 8.28 26.97 9.00
C ARG A 160 7.32 26.66 7.86
N GLY A 161 6.53 25.58 7.98
CA GLY A 161 5.65 25.09 6.92
C GLY A 161 6.39 24.28 5.86
N TRP A 162 5.71 24.00 4.77
CA TRP A 162 6.23 23.23 3.64
C TRP A 162 5.49 23.55 2.36
N ARG A 163 6.20 23.56 1.24
CA ARG A 163 5.62 23.77 -0.10
C ARG A 163 5.45 22.43 -0.81
N LEU A 164 4.29 22.19 -1.38
CA LEU A 164 3.98 20.98 -2.11
C LEU A 164 3.31 21.34 -3.44
N GLN A 165 3.74 20.73 -4.53
CA GLN A 165 3.10 20.92 -5.83
C GLN A 165 2.17 19.76 -6.16
N ARG A 166 1.01 20.05 -6.76
CA ARG A 166 0.12 19.02 -7.31
C ARG A 166 0.86 18.12 -8.29
N GLY A 167 0.63 16.80 -8.20
CA GLY A 167 1.35 15.83 -9.00
C GLY A 167 2.73 15.44 -8.47
N ALA A 168 3.22 16.04 -7.36
CA ALA A 168 4.45 15.58 -6.72
C ALA A 168 4.27 14.17 -6.17
N ARG A 169 5.31 13.32 -6.29
CA ARG A 169 5.35 11.98 -5.70
C ARG A 169 5.63 12.10 -4.20
N VAL A 170 4.70 11.66 -3.37
CA VAL A 170 4.76 11.88 -1.93
C VAL A 170 4.87 10.59 -1.11
N LEU A 171 4.42 9.48 -1.67
CA LEU A 171 4.26 8.21 -0.99
C LEU A 171 4.80 7.08 -1.86
N GLN A 172 5.48 6.09 -1.27
CA GLN A 172 5.78 4.81 -1.90
C GLN A 172 4.86 3.74 -1.33
N LEU A 173 4.10 3.09 -2.19
CA LEU A 173 3.24 1.96 -1.86
C LEU A 173 4.01 0.66 -2.12
N VAL A 174 4.21 -0.12 -1.06
CA VAL A 174 4.92 -1.41 -1.10
C VAL A 174 3.89 -2.53 -1.12
N PHE A 175 3.94 -3.39 -2.13
CA PHE A 175 3.01 -4.49 -2.33
C PHE A 175 3.57 -5.79 -1.77
N ILE A 176 2.73 -6.52 -1.06
CA ILE A 176 3.09 -7.75 -0.35
C ILE A 176 2.16 -8.86 -0.82
N ARG A 177 2.75 -9.94 -1.31
CA ARG A 177 2.00 -11.14 -1.67
C ARG A 177 1.59 -11.90 -0.42
N LEU A 178 0.31 -12.25 -0.33
CA LEU A 178 -0.21 -13.06 0.76
C LEU A 178 0.26 -14.52 0.62
N SER A 179 0.41 -15.22 1.73
CA SER A 179 0.74 -16.66 1.74
C SER A 179 -0.34 -17.51 1.08
N THR A 180 -1.58 -17.06 1.14
CA THR A 180 -2.74 -17.61 0.42
C THR A 180 -3.67 -16.44 0.05
N PRO A 181 -4.30 -16.47 -1.14
CA PRO A 181 -5.31 -15.48 -1.49
C PRO A 181 -6.47 -15.51 -0.49
N THR A 182 -7.05 -14.33 -0.20
CA THR A 182 -8.29 -14.29 0.58
C THR A 182 -9.49 -14.66 -0.28
N ASN A 183 -10.44 -15.39 0.28
CA ASN A 183 -11.67 -15.75 -0.43
C ASN A 183 -12.59 -14.53 -0.62
N GLU A 184 -12.57 -13.61 0.35
CA GLU A 184 -13.33 -12.37 0.29
C GLU A 184 -12.38 -11.18 0.31
N GLY A 185 -12.49 -10.33 -0.71
CA GLY A 185 -11.75 -9.07 -0.76
C GLY A 185 -12.40 -7.98 0.08
N TYR A 186 -11.73 -6.84 0.16
CA TYR A 186 -12.22 -5.66 0.88
C TYR A 186 -13.62 -5.25 0.44
N ARG A 187 -14.53 -5.10 1.41
CA ARG A 187 -15.93 -4.67 1.22
C ARG A 187 -16.28 -3.48 2.14
N GLY A 188 -15.26 -2.80 2.64
CA GLY A 188 -15.44 -1.67 3.55
C GLY A 188 -15.99 -0.42 2.86
N ARG A 189 -16.26 0.60 3.69
CA ARG A 189 -16.85 1.89 3.29
C ARG A 189 -16.11 2.61 2.15
N TYR A 190 -14.81 2.38 2.02
CA TYR A 190 -13.94 3.09 1.08
C TYR A 190 -13.70 2.33 -0.23
N GLN A 191 -14.45 1.24 -0.49
CA GLN A 191 -14.40 0.57 -1.78
C GLN A 191 -14.92 1.50 -2.88
N GLY A 192 -14.11 1.74 -3.91
CA GLY A 192 -14.44 2.64 -5.01
C GLY A 192 -14.30 4.13 -4.67
N GLU A 193 -13.65 4.49 -3.54
CA GLU A 193 -13.51 5.89 -3.15
C GLU A 193 -12.74 6.71 -4.19
N ASN A 194 -13.16 7.99 -4.37
CA ASN A 194 -12.54 8.96 -5.26
C ASN A 194 -12.34 8.44 -6.72
N ALA A 195 -13.14 7.47 -7.17
CA ALA A 195 -12.95 6.80 -8.46
C ALA A 195 -13.44 7.61 -9.69
N VAL A 196 -14.08 8.77 -9.47
CA VAL A 196 -14.56 9.68 -10.52
C VAL A 196 -13.53 10.77 -10.81
#